data_08d9653a5d686709fe92c5a156626aa0
#
_entry.id   08d9653a5d686709fe92c5a156626aa0
#
_cell.length_a   1.000
_cell.length_b   1.000
_cell.length_c   1.000
_cell.angle_alpha   90.00
_cell.angle_beta   90.00
_cell.angle_gamma   90.00
#
_symmetry.space_group_name_H-M   'P 1'
#
loop_
_entity.id
_entity.type
_entity.pdbx_description
1 polymer ?
#
loop_
_entity_poly.entity_id
_entity_poly.type
_entity_poly.pdbx_seq_one_letter_code
_entity_poly.pdbx_strand_id
1 'polypeptide(L)'
;MKVISSITSGIALSCILSFAQAEPVMNLVTVNTKDAAGYAAWAQKSAPKLIKANNAMAMGLCSPSSGAEQTGDHYLWSFFDSQETAWQNAQMNPTVVQEVAKLKVDREIRSWDNWRIVRAEALSDTGYYYNLYVETDSLSDYLAGLDNLKAELRARGHDITMQVFVGDTGTRTGTVMISMGAEDAAVLGKAMDARTEDWYQQIVSDFNSSREIVHGFTMTCSTYAMAAQ
;
A
#
# COMPACT_ATOMS: atom_id res chain seq x y z
N MET A 1 -68.91 33.06 -1.41
CA MET A 1 -67.64 33.13 -2.10
C MET A 1 -66.62 32.37 -1.27
N LYS A 2 -66.22 31.15 -1.69
CA LYS A 2 -65.17 30.33 -1.02
C LYS A 2 -63.92 30.47 -1.84
N VAL A 3 -62.86 31.00 -1.22
CA VAL A 3 -61.53 31.10 -1.80
C VAL A 3 -60.80 29.77 -1.50
N ILE A 4 -60.47 29.04 -2.53
CA ILE A 4 -59.66 27.82 -2.46
C ILE A 4 -58.18 28.23 -2.65
N SER A 5 -57.41 28.10 -1.58
CA SER A 5 -55.96 28.32 -1.60
C SER A 5 -55.24 27.03 -2.01
N SER A 6 -54.63 27.03 -3.19
CA SER A 6 -53.81 25.94 -3.69
C SER A 6 -52.42 26.04 -3.10
N ILE A 7 -52.01 25.07 -2.30
CA ILE A 7 -50.65 24.90 -1.79
C ILE A 7 -49.89 24.06 -2.79
N THR A 8 -48.94 24.68 -3.51
CA THR A 8 -48.03 24.01 -4.40
C THR A 8 -46.81 23.56 -3.57
N SER A 9 -46.74 22.27 -3.22
CA SER A 9 -45.57 21.68 -2.60
C SER A 9 -44.47 21.47 -3.64
N GLY A 10 -43.47 22.31 -3.59
CA GLY A 10 -42.24 22.12 -4.36
C GLY A 10 -41.38 21.01 -3.74
N ILE A 11 -41.21 19.88 -4.43
CA ILE A 11 -40.24 18.84 -4.09
C ILE A 11 -38.86 19.32 -4.51
N ALA A 12 -38.07 19.75 -3.54
CA ALA A 12 -36.65 20.01 -3.77
C ALA A 12 -35.94 18.69 -3.93
N LEU A 13 -35.58 18.36 -5.18
CA LEU A 13 -34.74 17.20 -5.51
C LEU A 13 -33.29 17.54 -5.07
N SER A 14 -32.92 17.12 -3.87
CA SER A 14 -31.55 17.23 -3.36
C SER A 14 -30.68 16.23 -4.14
N CYS A 15 -29.98 16.68 -5.17
CA CYS A 15 -28.90 15.93 -5.79
C CYS A 15 -27.77 15.78 -4.77
N ILE A 16 -27.71 14.62 -4.11
CA ILE A 16 -26.53 14.22 -3.33
C ILE A 16 -25.44 13.94 -4.35
N LEU A 17 -24.57 14.91 -4.60
CA LEU A 17 -23.32 14.72 -5.32
C LEU A 17 -22.44 13.83 -4.43
N SER A 18 -22.48 12.54 -4.65
CA SER A 18 -21.45 11.64 -4.14
C SER A 18 -20.15 12.02 -4.83
N PHE A 19 -19.29 12.78 -4.16
CA PHE A 19 -17.92 12.96 -4.60
C PHE A 19 -17.28 11.57 -4.55
N ALA A 20 -16.98 11.01 -5.71
CA ALA A 20 -16.15 9.82 -5.79
C ALA A 20 -14.82 10.20 -5.12
N GLN A 21 -14.52 9.58 -3.99
CA GLN A 21 -13.25 9.80 -3.32
C GLN A 21 -12.16 9.22 -4.24
N ALA A 22 -11.16 10.03 -4.57
CA ALA A 22 -10.06 9.59 -5.41
C ALA A 22 -9.40 8.35 -4.78
N GLU A 23 -9.11 7.34 -5.59
CA GLU A 23 -8.51 6.08 -5.15
C GLU A 23 -6.98 6.22 -5.16
N PRO A 24 -6.31 6.21 -4.00
CA PRO A 24 -4.86 6.32 -3.95
C PRO A 24 -4.18 5.08 -4.53
N VAL A 25 -2.99 5.29 -5.10
CA VAL A 25 -2.23 4.27 -5.82
C VAL A 25 -0.82 4.17 -5.28
N MET A 26 -0.31 2.94 -5.15
CA MET A 26 1.10 2.65 -5.01
C MET A 26 1.64 2.12 -6.34
N ASN A 27 2.66 2.78 -6.88
CA ASN A 27 3.49 2.21 -7.93
C ASN A 27 4.66 1.46 -7.25
N LEU A 28 4.87 0.21 -7.62
CA LEU A 28 5.87 -0.67 -7.03
C LEU A 28 6.76 -1.25 -8.11
N VAL A 29 8.05 -0.96 -8.04
CA VAL A 29 9.06 -1.51 -8.95
C VAL A 29 9.91 -2.52 -8.19
N THR A 30 9.81 -3.79 -8.56
CA THR A 30 10.70 -4.84 -8.05
C THR A 30 12.00 -4.81 -8.81
N VAL A 31 13.07 -4.53 -8.10
CA VAL A 31 14.42 -4.44 -8.64
C VAL A 31 15.31 -5.52 -8.03
N ASN A 32 16.01 -6.29 -8.86
CA ASN A 32 17.04 -7.20 -8.40
C ASN A 32 18.41 -6.56 -8.61
N THR A 33 19.22 -6.51 -7.57
CA THR A 33 20.59 -5.99 -7.63
C THR A 33 21.50 -6.67 -6.63
N LYS A 34 22.78 -6.77 -6.98
CA LYS A 34 23.85 -7.26 -6.08
C LYS A 34 24.43 -6.15 -5.20
N ASP A 35 24.18 -4.88 -5.55
CA ASP A 35 24.62 -3.70 -4.80
C ASP A 35 23.43 -2.98 -4.19
N ALA A 36 22.84 -3.60 -3.16
CA ALA A 36 21.73 -3.05 -2.40
C ALA A 36 22.03 -1.66 -1.81
N ALA A 37 23.24 -1.48 -1.27
CA ALA A 37 23.64 -0.24 -0.63
C ALA A 37 23.77 0.91 -1.65
N GLY A 38 24.39 0.66 -2.81
CA GLY A 38 24.50 1.63 -3.88
C GLY A 38 23.13 2.02 -4.45
N TYR A 39 22.23 1.03 -4.60
CA TYR A 39 20.87 1.29 -5.07
C TYR A 39 20.07 2.13 -4.05
N ALA A 40 20.12 1.79 -2.76
CA ALA A 40 19.47 2.55 -1.69
C ALA A 40 19.99 4.00 -1.61
N ALA A 41 21.32 4.19 -1.69
CA ALA A 41 21.92 5.52 -1.67
C ALA A 41 21.49 6.38 -2.87
N TRP A 42 21.40 5.80 -4.06
CA TRP A 42 20.84 6.49 -5.23
C TRP A 42 19.37 6.84 -5.02
N ALA A 43 18.55 5.88 -4.59
CA ALA A 43 17.12 6.09 -4.39
C ALA A 43 16.86 7.21 -3.36
N GLN A 44 17.55 7.19 -2.22
CA GLN A 44 17.45 8.22 -1.20
C GLN A 44 17.83 9.61 -1.72
N LYS A 45 18.92 9.71 -2.49
CA LYS A 45 19.39 10.99 -3.06
C LYS A 45 18.45 11.53 -4.14
N SER A 46 17.84 10.65 -4.94
CA SER A 46 17.00 11.03 -6.08
C SER A 46 15.53 11.23 -5.69
N ALA A 47 15.05 10.60 -4.60
CA ALA A 47 13.64 10.61 -4.20
C ALA A 47 13.00 12.01 -4.14
N PRO A 48 13.63 13.07 -3.55
CA PRO A 48 13.00 14.39 -3.50
C PRO A 48 12.72 14.99 -4.87
N LYS A 49 13.56 14.69 -5.87
CA LYS A 49 13.35 15.15 -7.24
C LYS A 49 12.34 14.30 -7.99
N LEU A 50 12.37 12.99 -7.73
CA LEU A 50 11.45 12.04 -8.36
C LEU A 50 10.01 12.27 -7.91
N ILE A 51 9.75 12.46 -6.60
CA ILE A 51 8.39 12.78 -6.11
C ILE A 51 7.88 14.09 -6.69
N LYS A 52 8.72 15.14 -6.74
CA LYS A 52 8.34 16.42 -7.33
C LYS A 52 8.05 16.30 -8.83
N ALA A 53 8.85 15.55 -9.58
CA ALA A 53 8.70 15.39 -11.01
C ALA A 53 7.43 14.59 -11.36
N ASN A 54 7.04 13.65 -10.51
CA ASN A 54 5.92 12.74 -10.73
C ASN A 54 4.66 13.14 -9.95
N ASN A 55 4.67 14.24 -9.19
CA ASN A 55 3.59 14.61 -8.28
C ASN A 55 3.23 13.48 -7.29
N ALA A 56 4.20 12.67 -6.91
CA ALA A 56 3.99 11.61 -5.93
C ALA A 56 3.93 12.19 -4.52
N MET A 57 3.11 11.60 -3.65
CA MET A 57 2.99 12.00 -2.24
C MET A 57 4.20 11.55 -1.41
N ALA A 58 4.73 10.37 -1.70
CA ALA A 58 5.86 9.79 -0.99
C ALA A 58 6.59 8.78 -1.87
N MET A 59 7.86 8.53 -1.53
CA MET A 59 8.70 7.52 -2.18
C MET A 59 9.67 6.91 -1.18
N GLY A 60 9.91 5.63 -1.30
CA GLY A 60 10.85 4.92 -0.46
C GLY A 60 11.28 3.59 -1.05
N LEU A 61 12.04 2.84 -0.25
CA LEU A 61 12.59 1.55 -0.63
C LEU A 61 12.36 0.54 0.49
N CYS A 62 11.91 -0.65 0.13
CA CYS A 62 11.86 -1.79 1.03
C CYS A 62 12.88 -2.84 0.60
N SER A 63 13.52 -3.45 1.60
CA SER A 63 14.45 -4.56 1.41
C SER A 63 13.95 -5.78 2.17
N PRO A 64 13.73 -6.91 1.50
CA PRO A 64 13.31 -8.15 2.17
C PRO A 64 14.33 -8.61 3.21
N SER A 65 13.81 -9.04 4.36
CA SER A 65 14.58 -9.72 5.40
C SER A 65 14.47 -11.23 5.28
N SER A 66 13.31 -11.72 4.80
CA SER A 66 13.07 -13.13 4.49
C SER A 66 11.95 -13.27 3.46
N GLY A 67 11.90 -14.40 2.75
CA GLY A 67 10.82 -14.72 1.83
C GLY A 67 10.82 -13.89 0.53
N ALA A 68 11.91 -13.24 0.15
CA ALA A 68 12.02 -12.62 -1.16
C ALA A 68 11.80 -13.67 -2.27
N GLU A 69 11.14 -13.30 -3.35
CA GLU A 69 10.95 -14.23 -4.49
C GLU A 69 12.27 -14.60 -5.13
N GLN A 70 13.20 -13.64 -5.18
CA GLN A 70 14.58 -13.88 -5.57
C GLN A 70 15.53 -13.16 -4.62
N THR A 71 16.66 -13.78 -4.33
CA THR A 71 17.73 -13.14 -3.56
C THR A 71 18.24 -11.91 -4.31
N GLY A 72 18.31 -10.78 -3.63
CA GLY A 72 18.72 -9.50 -4.22
C GLY A 72 17.53 -8.62 -4.68
N ASP A 73 16.28 -9.05 -4.44
CA ASP A 73 15.12 -8.21 -4.70
C ASP A 73 15.02 -7.05 -3.71
N HIS A 74 14.59 -5.91 -4.22
CA HIS A 74 14.22 -4.71 -3.48
C HIS A 74 12.97 -4.11 -4.11
N TYR A 75 12.18 -3.40 -3.31
CA TYR A 75 10.91 -2.83 -3.73
C TYR A 75 10.97 -1.31 -3.64
N LEU A 76 11.13 -0.64 -4.78
CA LEU A 76 11.04 0.82 -4.87
C LEU A 76 9.58 1.19 -5.02
N TRP A 77 9.03 1.94 -4.07
CA TRP A 77 7.63 2.32 -4.05
C TRP A 77 7.45 3.82 -4.16
N SER A 78 6.34 4.22 -4.78
CA SER A 78 5.87 5.61 -4.82
C SER A 78 4.37 5.63 -4.62
N PHE A 79 3.87 6.54 -3.76
CA PHE A 79 2.44 6.73 -3.51
C PHE A 79 1.92 7.95 -4.24
N PHE A 80 0.72 7.83 -4.78
CA PHE A 80 -0.03 8.89 -5.45
C PHE A 80 -1.40 9.03 -4.79
N ASP A 81 -1.94 10.26 -4.82
CA ASP A 81 -3.25 10.57 -4.24
C ASP A 81 -4.42 10.02 -5.06
N SER A 82 -4.19 9.72 -6.33
CA SER A 82 -5.23 9.28 -7.26
C SER A 82 -4.68 8.47 -8.43
N GLN A 83 -5.56 7.73 -9.07
CA GLN A 83 -5.29 7.10 -10.36
C GLN A 83 -4.94 8.15 -11.42
N GLU A 84 -5.64 9.29 -11.42
CA GLU A 84 -5.36 10.37 -12.37
C GLU A 84 -3.91 10.84 -12.28
N THR A 85 -3.43 11.16 -11.07
CA THR A 85 -2.04 11.57 -10.84
C THR A 85 -1.05 10.49 -11.24
N ALA A 86 -1.32 9.23 -10.88
CA ALA A 86 -0.46 8.10 -11.24
C ALA A 86 -0.36 7.91 -12.76
N TRP A 87 -1.49 8.02 -13.49
CA TRP A 87 -1.53 7.85 -14.94
C TRP A 87 -0.91 9.03 -15.71
N GLN A 88 -1.04 10.27 -15.22
CA GLN A 88 -0.38 11.43 -15.81
C GLN A 88 1.14 11.28 -15.86
N ASN A 89 1.71 10.52 -14.94
CA ASN A 89 3.15 10.25 -14.84
C ASN A 89 3.60 8.96 -15.54
N ALA A 90 2.69 8.24 -16.19
CA ALA A 90 3.04 7.06 -17.00
C ALA A 90 3.93 7.39 -18.22
N GLN A 91 4.04 8.67 -18.59
CA GLN A 91 4.95 9.11 -19.65
C GLN A 91 6.36 9.36 -19.11
N MET A 92 7.35 9.13 -19.95
CA MET A 92 8.77 9.33 -19.60
C MET A 92 9.05 10.79 -19.28
N ASN A 93 9.01 11.16 -18.01
CA ASN A 93 9.35 12.51 -17.55
C ASN A 93 10.87 12.72 -17.69
N PRO A 94 11.32 13.83 -18.37
CA PRO A 94 12.75 14.09 -18.56
C PRO A 94 13.57 14.14 -17.27
N THR A 95 13.00 14.63 -16.17
CA THR A 95 13.68 14.65 -14.86
C THR A 95 13.88 13.23 -14.33
N VAL A 96 12.88 12.35 -14.48
CA VAL A 96 13.00 10.94 -14.09
C VAL A 96 14.11 10.27 -14.90
N VAL A 97 14.13 10.46 -16.22
CA VAL A 97 15.18 9.91 -17.09
C VAL A 97 16.56 10.37 -16.64
N GLN A 98 16.74 11.66 -16.33
CA GLN A 98 18.00 12.21 -15.85
C GLN A 98 18.43 11.65 -14.48
N GLU A 99 17.51 11.49 -13.54
CA GLU A 99 17.82 10.91 -12.22
C GLU A 99 18.16 9.41 -12.34
N VAL A 100 17.42 8.67 -13.16
CA VAL A 100 17.71 7.25 -13.43
C VAL A 100 19.06 7.07 -14.13
N ALA A 101 19.45 7.97 -15.03
CA ALA A 101 20.77 7.94 -15.70
C ALA A 101 21.97 8.14 -14.73
N LYS A 102 21.73 8.68 -13.53
CA LYS A 102 22.75 8.82 -12.48
C LYS A 102 23.01 7.52 -11.71
N LEU A 103 22.09 6.56 -11.79
CA LEU A 103 22.26 5.25 -11.16
C LEU A 103 23.38 4.48 -11.87
N LYS A 104 24.43 4.13 -11.11
CA LYS A 104 25.60 3.41 -11.60
C LYS A 104 25.64 1.94 -11.13
N VAL A 105 24.53 1.48 -10.56
CA VAL A 105 24.39 0.12 -10.05
C VAL A 105 23.72 -0.75 -11.11
N ASP A 106 24.32 -1.91 -11.38
CA ASP A 106 23.71 -2.92 -12.24
C ASP A 106 22.45 -3.47 -11.55
N ARG A 107 21.37 -3.51 -12.31
CA ARG A 107 20.08 -3.98 -11.82
C ARG A 107 19.24 -4.58 -12.94
N GLU A 108 18.34 -5.44 -12.53
CA GLU A 108 17.25 -5.95 -13.35
C GLU A 108 15.93 -5.40 -12.79
N ILE A 109 15.04 -4.88 -13.64
CA ILE A 109 13.66 -4.59 -13.28
C ILE A 109 12.86 -5.87 -13.52
N ARG A 110 12.43 -6.53 -12.44
CA ARG A 110 11.70 -7.79 -12.50
C ARG A 110 10.21 -7.63 -12.70
N SER A 111 9.63 -6.60 -12.06
CA SER A 111 8.24 -6.21 -12.24
C SER A 111 8.04 -4.71 -12.03
N TRP A 112 6.93 -4.23 -12.54
CA TRP A 112 6.47 -2.87 -12.36
C TRP A 112 4.96 -2.89 -12.26
N ASP A 113 4.46 -2.81 -11.04
CA ASP A 113 3.07 -3.05 -10.72
C ASP A 113 2.42 -1.79 -10.12
N ASN A 114 1.16 -1.53 -10.47
CA ASN A 114 0.33 -0.56 -9.76
C ASN A 114 -0.62 -1.30 -8.82
N TRP A 115 -0.80 -0.74 -7.63
CA TRP A 115 -1.63 -1.27 -6.58
C TRP A 115 -2.61 -0.20 -6.08
N ARG A 116 -3.91 -0.51 -6.07
CA ARG A 116 -4.90 0.34 -5.41
C ARG A 116 -4.74 0.21 -3.91
N ILE A 117 -4.78 1.32 -3.18
CA ILE A 117 -4.67 1.32 -1.72
C ILE A 117 -6.07 1.31 -1.14
N VAL A 118 -6.51 0.16 -0.60
CA VAL A 118 -7.86 -0.01 -0.06
C VAL A 118 -7.93 0.16 1.46
N ARG A 119 -6.79 0.06 2.16
CA ARG A 119 -6.60 0.49 3.54
C ARG A 119 -5.26 1.19 3.66
N ALA A 120 -5.30 2.50 3.89
CA ALA A 120 -4.12 3.32 4.10
C ALA A 120 -3.79 3.42 5.59
N GLU A 121 -2.50 3.60 5.89
CA GLU A 121 -1.98 3.93 7.22
C GLU A 121 -0.97 5.07 7.09
N ALA A 122 -0.64 5.70 8.21
CA ALA A 122 0.43 6.68 8.23
C ALA A 122 1.77 6.02 7.88
N LEU A 123 2.60 6.74 7.13
CA LEU A 123 3.96 6.31 6.83
C LEU A 123 4.89 6.74 7.96
N SER A 124 5.82 5.86 8.31
CA SER A 124 6.96 6.16 9.20
C SER A 124 8.24 6.33 8.38
N ASP A 125 9.26 6.95 8.98
CA ASP A 125 10.58 7.09 8.35
C ASP A 125 11.22 5.73 8.09
N THR A 126 11.05 4.79 9.03
CA THR A 126 11.47 3.40 8.91
C THR A 126 10.42 2.50 9.54
N GLY A 127 10.13 1.36 8.91
CA GLY A 127 9.20 0.37 9.42
C GLY A 127 9.60 -1.06 9.06
N TYR A 128 9.14 -2.00 9.88
CA TYR A 128 9.31 -3.43 9.70
C TYR A 128 7.95 -4.02 9.34
N TYR A 129 7.91 -4.86 8.30
CA TYR A 129 6.65 -5.34 7.73
C TYR A 129 6.67 -6.85 7.53
N TYR A 130 5.53 -7.46 7.85
CA TYR A 130 5.16 -8.81 7.41
C TYR A 130 4.08 -8.67 6.34
N ASN A 131 4.35 -9.22 5.17
CA ASN A 131 3.47 -9.12 4.02
C ASN A 131 2.94 -10.48 3.61
N LEU A 132 1.69 -10.50 3.17
CA LEU A 132 1.06 -11.65 2.54
C LEU A 132 0.50 -11.25 1.19
N TYR A 133 0.76 -12.05 0.17
CA TYR A 133 -0.05 -12.09 -1.05
C TYR A 133 -1.15 -13.12 -0.90
N VAL A 134 -2.35 -12.71 -1.22
CA VAL A 134 -3.57 -13.49 -1.01
C VAL A 134 -4.46 -13.39 -2.24
N GLU A 135 -5.07 -14.50 -2.61
CA GLU A 135 -6.22 -14.55 -3.51
C GLU A 135 -7.50 -14.66 -2.69
N THR A 136 -8.58 -13.97 -3.10
CA THR A 136 -9.87 -14.00 -2.39
C THR A 136 -11.03 -13.83 -3.36
N ASP A 137 -12.09 -14.60 -3.15
CA ASP A 137 -13.34 -14.50 -3.92
C ASP A 137 -14.25 -13.37 -3.41
N SER A 138 -14.03 -12.89 -2.16
CA SER A 138 -14.79 -11.80 -1.54
C SER A 138 -13.86 -10.82 -0.84
N LEU A 139 -13.45 -9.77 -1.57
CA LEU A 139 -12.60 -8.72 -1.01
C LEU A 139 -13.28 -8.02 0.19
N SER A 140 -14.60 -7.77 0.12
CA SER A 140 -15.34 -7.10 1.20
C SER A 140 -15.32 -7.86 2.52
N ASP A 141 -15.56 -9.17 2.46
CA ASP A 141 -15.58 -10.03 3.66
C ASP A 141 -14.18 -10.20 4.22
N TYR A 142 -13.20 -10.34 3.33
CA TYR A 142 -11.80 -10.41 3.72
C TYR A 142 -11.33 -9.13 4.43
N LEU A 143 -11.68 -7.94 3.88
CA LEU A 143 -11.38 -6.66 4.52
C LEU A 143 -12.05 -6.52 5.88
N ALA A 144 -13.30 -6.94 6.03
CA ALA A 144 -13.99 -6.91 7.32
C ALA A 144 -13.29 -7.78 8.37
N GLY A 145 -12.81 -8.98 7.97
CA GLY A 145 -12.01 -9.85 8.83
C GLY A 145 -10.68 -9.21 9.26
N LEU A 146 -9.98 -8.56 8.32
CA LEU A 146 -8.73 -7.85 8.61
C LEU A 146 -8.94 -6.65 9.54
N ASP A 147 -10.01 -5.87 9.32
CA ASP A 147 -10.35 -4.71 10.16
C ASP A 147 -10.64 -5.17 11.59
N ASN A 148 -11.36 -6.31 11.79
CA ASN A 148 -11.59 -6.92 13.10
C ASN A 148 -10.29 -7.40 13.74
N LEU A 149 -9.43 -8.12 13.00
CA LEU A 149 -8.14 -8.60 13.50
C LEU A 149 -7.26 -7.43 13.96
N LYS A 150 -7.18 -6.35 13.17
CA LYS A 150 -6.42 -5.15 13.51
C LYS A 150 -6.94 -4.51 14.80
N ALA A 151 -8.28 -4.38 14.93
CA ALA A 151 -8.90 -3.80 16.12
C ALA A 151 -8.56 -4.60 17.38
N GLU A 152 -8.65 -5.93 17.32
CA GLU A 152 -8.32 -6.81 18.45
C GLU A 152 -6.82 -6.81 18.79
N LEU A 153 -5.93 -6.78 17.80
CA LEU A 153 -4.50 -6.62 18.05
C LEU A 153 -4.22 -5.33 18.81
N ARG A 154 -4.80 -4.21 18.37
CA ARG A 154 -4.64 -2.91 19.04
C ARG A 154 -5.25 -2.89 20.44
N ALA A 155 -6.44 -3.47 20.64
CA ALA A 155 -7.08 -3.58 21.94
C ALA A 155 -6.23 -4.37 22.96
N ARG A 156 -5.38 -5.28 22.49
CA ARG A 156 -4.44 -6.06 23.29
C ARG A 156 -3.05 -5.43 23.41
N GLY A 157 -2.90 -4.19 22.94
CA GLY A 157 -1.68 -3.40 23.11
C GLY A 157 -0.60 -3.66 22.06
N HIS A 158 -0.94 -4.30 20.92
CA HIS A 158 -0.04 -4.39 19.78
C HIS A 158 -0.19 -3.13 18.92
N ASP A 159 0.78 -2.25 18.99
CA ASP A 159 0.83 -1.02 18.17
C ASP A 159 1.32 -1.34 16.76
N ILE A 160 0.39 -1.79 15.92
CA ILE A 160 0.66 -2.20 14.54
C ILE A 160 -0.17 -1.38 13.54
N THR A 161 0.36 -1.24 12.36
CA THR A 161 -0.36 -0.80 11.16
C THR A 161 -0.80 -2.00 10.32
N MET A 162 -1.84 -1.85 9.53
CA MET A 162 -2.28 -2.88 8.59
C MET A 162 -2.77 -2.19 7.31
N GLN A 163 -1.89 -2.10 6.34
CA GLN A 163 -2.20 -1.59 5.01
C GLN A 163 -2.70 -2.74 4.12
N VAL A 164 -3.64 -2.44 3.24
CA VAL A 164 -4.14 -3.41 2.26
C VAL A 164 -4.14 -2.79 0.87
N PHE A 165 -3.59 -3.54 -0.06
CA PHE A 165 -3.45 -3.16 -1.46
C PHE A 165 -4.09 -4.22 -2.35
N VAL A 166 -4.62 -3.79 -3.50
CA VAL A 166 -5.12 -4.71 -4.54
C VAL A 166 -4.35 -4.44 -5.83
N GLY A 167 -3.74 -5.47 -6.38
CA GLY A 167 -2.99 -5.40 -7.62
C GLY A 167 -3.91 -4.97 -8.77
N ASP A 168 -3.57 -3.86 -9.42
CA ASP A 168 -4.36 -3.25 -10.48
C ASP A 168 -3.77 -3.53 -11.86
N THR A 169 -2.46 -3.41 -11.98
CA THR A 169 -1.73 -3.75 -13.21
C THR A 169 -0.44 -4.51 -12.88
N GLY A 170 0.11 -5.18 -13.89
CA GLY A 170 1.36 -5.93 -13.79
C GLY A 170 1.16 -7.40 -13.42
N THR A 171 2.20 -8.01 -12.85
CA THR A 171 2.22 -9.46 -12.59
C THR A 171 1.32 -9.87 -11.43
N ARG A 172 0.87 -8.93 -10.63
CA ARG A 172 0.05 -9.15 -9.43
C ARG A 172 -1.39 -8.66 -9.57
N THR A 173 -1.88 -8.46 -10.79
CA THR A 173 -3.27 -8.04 -11.04
C THR A 173 -4.25 -8.99 -10.37
N GLY A 174 -5.17 -8.43 -9.54
CA GLY A 174 -6.16 -9.19 -8.78
C GLY A 174 -5.69 -9.76 -7.45
N THR A 175 -4.38 -9.81 -7.19
CA THR A 175 -3.83 -10.25 -5.89
C THR A 175 -4.07 -9.18 -4.83
N VAL A 176 -4.41 -9.59 -3.62
CA VAL A 176 -4.48 -8.71 -2.44
C VAL A 176 -3.15 -8.82 -1.68
N MET A 177 -2.52 -7.68 -1.38
CA MET A 177 -1.36 -7.63 -0.50
C MET A 177 -1.75 -7.00 0.83
N ILE A 178 -1.55 -7.75 1.91
CA ILE A 178 -1.67 -7.26 3.28
C ILE A 178 -0.27 -6.95 3.78
N SER A 179 -0.08 -5.75 4.34
CA SER A 179 1.19 -5.30 4.92
C SER A 179 0.96 -4.94 6.38
N MET A 180 1.25 -5.86 7.29
CA MET A 180 1.23 -5.61 8.73
C MET A 180 2.59 -5.08 9.16
N GLY A 181 2.62 -3.90 9.78
CA GLY A 181 3.85 -3.21 10.10
C GLY A 181 3.91 -2.61 11.49
N ALA A 182 5.13 -2.34 11.94
CA ALA A 182 5.43 -1.54 13.13
C ALA A 182 6.74 -0.78 12.91
N GLU A 183 6.93 0.32 13.67
CA GLU A 183 8.18 1.08 13.65
C GLU A 183 9.33 0.34 14.36
N ASP A 184 8.99 -0.60 15.23
CA ASP A 184 9.94 -1.45 15.97
C ASP A 184 9.73 -2.93 15.60
N ALA A 185 10.83 -3.62 15.29
CA ALA A 185 10.81 -5.03 14.91
C ALA A 185 10.30 -5.95 16.03
N ALA A 186 10.57 -5.61 17.30
CA ALA A 186 10.12 -6.41 18.44
C ALA A 186 8.61 -6.24 18.66
N VAL A 187 8.05 -5.06 18.36
CA VAL A 187 6.60 -4.82 18.39
C VAL A 187 5.91 -5.66 17.34
N LEU A 188 6.43 -5.68 16.10
CA LEU A 188 5.93 -6.56 15.06
C LEU A 188 6.05 -8.04 15.47
N GLY A 189 7.20 -8.45 16.01
CA GLY A 189 7.44 -9.82 16.47
C GLY A 189 6.41 -10.28 17.51
N LYS A 190 6.10 -9.45 18.52
CA LYS A 190 5.05 -9.75 19.51
C LYS A 190 3.67 -9.90 18.89
N ALA A 191 3.32 -9.06 17.93
CA ALA A 191 2.06 -9.19 17.20
C ALA A 191 2.02 -10.49 16.38
N MET A 192 3.16 -10.94 15.85
CA MET A 192 3.29 -12.22 15.15
C MET A 192 3.20 -13.42 16.11
N ASP A 193 3.72 -13.32 17.33
CA ASP A 193 3.60 -14.35 18.36
C ASP A 193 2.14 -14.58 18.77
N ALA A 194 1.32 -13.52 18.78
CA ALA A 194 -0.11 -13.60 19.09
C ALA A 194 -0.89 -14.54 18.16
N ARG A 195 -0.34 -14.90 16.99
CA ARG A 195 -0.98 -15.85 16.05
C ARG A 195 -1.21 -17.24 16.65
N THR A 196 -0.53 -17.60 17.72
CA THR A 196 -0.71 -18.87 18.42
C THR A 196 -1.79 -18.82 19.51
N GLU A 197 -2.33 -17.65 19.80
CA GLU A 197 -3.36 -17.45 20.81
C GLU A 197 -4.75 -17.81 20.27
N ASP A 198 -5.60 -18.39 21.11
CA ASP A 198 -6.94 -18.88 20.73
C ASP A 198 -7.81 -17.77 20.11
N TRP A 199 -7.77 -16.55 20.67
CA TRP A 199 -8.54 -15.43 20.16
C TRP A 199 -8.13 -15.03 18.73
N TYR A 200 -6.83 -15.07 18.45
CA TYR A 200 -6.32 -14.77 17.11
C TYR A 200 -6.77 -15.83 16.11
N GLN A 201 -6.61 -17.10 16.48
CA GLN A 201 -7.02 -18.23 15.65
C GLN A 201 -8.53 -18.19 15.38
N GLN A 202 -9.35 -17.84 16.39
CA GLN A 202 -10.79 -17.71 16.21
C GLN A 202 -11.13 -16.64 15.16
N ILE A 203 -10.57 -15.43 15.26
CA ILE A 203 -10.81 -14.35 14.31
C ILE A 203 -10.37 -14.74 12.90
N VAL A 204 -9.18 -15.35 12.78
CA VAL A 204 -8.66 -15.77 11.47
C VAL A 204 -9.53 -16.88 10.87
N SER A 205 -10.06 -17.81 11.69
CA SER A 205 -10.91 -18.89 11.21
C SER A 205 -12.20 -18.37 10.55
N ASP A 206 -12.74 -17.24 11.01
CA ASP A 206 -13.97 -16.64 10.50
C ASP A 206 -13.85 -16.17 9.04
N PHE A 207 -12.64 -15.79 8.59
CA PHE A 207 -12.40 -15.35 7.23
C PHE A 207 -11.35 -16.19 6.46
N ASN A 208 -10.80 -17.23 7.07
CA ASN A 208 -9.75 -18.03 6.44
C ASN A 208 -10.24 -18.81 5.21
N SER A 209 -11.51 -19.21 5.18
CA SER A 209 -12.12 -19.90 4.05
C SER A 209 -12.34 -19.00 2.82
N SER A 210 -12.25 -17.68 2.98
CA SER A 210 -12.42 -16.71 1.89
C SER A 210 -11.09 -16.33 1.20
N ARG A 211 -9.98 -17.00 1.55
CA ARG A 211 -8.66 -16.65 1.02
C ARG A 211 -7.77 -17.86 0.78
N GLU A 212 -6.87 -17.69 -0.19
CA GLU A 212 -5.69 -18.53 -0.36
C GLU A 212 -4.43 -17.69 -0.18
N ILE A 213 -3.52 -18.11 0.71
CA ILE A 213 -2.22 -17.46 0.90
C ILE A 213 -1.28 -17.95 -0.19
N VAL A 214 -0.88 -17.05 -1.08
CA VAL A 214 0.01 -17.36 -2.21
C VAL A 214 1.48 -17.25 -1.80
N HIS A 215 1.83 -16.19 -1.04
CA HIS A 215 3.21 -15.91 -0.68
C HIS A 215 3.29 -15.06 0.58
N GLY A 216 4.35 -15.25 1.38
CA GLY A 216 4.61 -14.46 2.57
C GLY A 216 6.07 -14.06 2.67
N PHE A 217 6.33 -12.80 3.07
CA PHE A 217 7.68 -12.27 3.21
C PHE A 217 7.76 -11.16 4.25
N THR A 218 8.97 -10.95 4.78
CA THR A 218 9.24 -9.84 5.69
C THR A 218 10.20 -8.86 5.04
N MET A 219 10.07 -7.57 5.39
CA MET A 219 10.92 -6.54 4.85
C MET A 219 11.10 -5.39 5.82
N THR A 220 12.18 -4.64 5.64
CA THR A 220 12.39 -3.33 6.25
C THR A 220 12.21 -2.27 5.18
N CYS A 221 11.41 -1.25 5.45
CA CYS A 221 11.17 -0.14 4.54
C CYS A 221 11.71 1.17 5.11
N SER A 222 12.17 2.04 4.22
CA SER A 222 12.53 3.42 4.55
C SER A 222 11.78 4.36 3.62
N THR A 223 11.22 5.43 4.19
CA THR A 223 10.66 6.56 3.45
C THR A 223 11.78 7.55 3.16
N TYR A 224 12.02 7.85 1.89
CA TYR A 224 13.12 8.72 1.48
C TYR A 224 12.70 10.14 1.18
N ALA A 225 11.45 10.35 0.79
CA ALA A 225 10.89 11.66 0.57
C ALA A 225 9.36 11.64 0.72
N MET A 226 8.81 12.75 1.21
CA MET A 226 7.38 13.05 1.26
C MET A 226 7.14 14.43 0.66
N ALA A 227 6.03 14.60 -0.05
CA ALA A 227 5.60 15.91 -0.50
C ALA A 227 5.24 16.79 0.71
N ALA A 228 5.57 18.07 0.65
CA ALA A 228 5.09 19.02 1.65
C ALA A 228 3.56 19.09 1.60
N GLN A 229 2.92 18.94 2.74
CA GLN A 229 1.48 19.10 2.90
C GLN A 229 1.08 20.57 2.82
#